data_acc67922158226805c1f1007d8f85455
#
_entry.id   acc67922158226805c1f1007d8f85455
#
_cell.length_a   1.000
_cell.length_b   1.000
_cell.length_c   1.000
_cell.angle_alpha   90.00
_cell.angle_beta   90.00
_cell.angle_gamma   90.00
#
_symmetry.space_group_name_H-M   'P 1'
#
loop_
_entity.id
_entity.type
_entity.pdbx_description
1 polymer ?
#
loop_
_entity_poly.entity_id
_entity_poly.type
_entity_poly.pdbx_seq_one_letter_code
_entity_poly.pdbx_strand_id
1 'polypeptide(L)'
;METKRIAEVVENINYSYLLPAIQREFVWETSDIVDLFDSLLRDYPIGALLQWNLSAEEAQAQPKYRFVTHYVDEPNFPQSLTTPTHRNPPHNSEDPLPSPVKLVLDGQQRLTALNIGLTGSFYERKHNHPRNKASSWVQKRLYLNLLSDPQTADSELGNKYDFSFRSEQSATANAYWYPVNRIMSISDNDDFYAERQEIESEIQELIGEHPEIENADSLILNAQRNFEDLYRAVHKDEKLHFFTEDENDITRVRDVFVRINQGGVTPNRAEILLSLMTSSWQQEPPEINARDEVHSMVDELNGIIDGGNAPFATKHIQKVLLAINGNEIQYRFDNYTLDLLRNLKEIWLTDTFSNTMEQLAELLNSYYPTVTYILSPALYTPIAYYLYQNENPSLDSTSIKGRGRRRDILYYICAARLNGFTSQSSNQIAELVRDVIREEDSSEFPLERISDEVASSYGTSLRFTEEKLTTLFEELQYGKRDIEFLLQLSHYPDEPARGKDYDIDHIIPKSVLPEEADADRVGNLQLLIDKTNKMKSDDDFEDWMNSRTDDYKQTHHIPEGAKEMTFEEFVDSREQLIMEHILENQPF
;
A
#
# COMPACT_ATOMS: atom_id res chain seq x y z
N MET A 1 -16.05 17.29 -28.62
CA MET A 1 -14.81 17.48 -27.82
C MET A 1 -14.77 18.94 -27.45
N GLU A 2 -14.71 19.25 -26.16
CA GLU A 2 -14.68 20.61 -25.61
C GLU A 2 -13.25 20.87 -25.13
N THR A 3 -12.72 22.09 -25.38
CA THR A 3 -11.40 22.47 -24.87
C THR A 3 -11.53 23.52 -23.77
N LYS A 4 -10.66 23.47 -22.77
CA LYS A 4 -10.69 24.38 -21.62
C LYS A 4 -9.30 24.73 -21.13
N ARG A 5 -9.21 25.92 -20.52
CA ARG A 5 -8.00 26.35 -19.80
C ARG A 5 -7.88 25.63 -18.47
N ILE A 6 -6.66 25.43 -18.03
CA ILE A 6 -6.37 24.76 -16.75
C ILE A 6 -6.97 25.56 -15.58
N ALA A 7 -6.77 26.87 -15.54
CA ALA A 7 -7.31 27.73 -14.48
C ALA A 7 -8.83 27.58 -14.35
N GLU A 8 -9.57 27.62 -15.49
CA GLU A 8 -11.03 27.48 -15.49
C GLU A 8 -11.49 26.16 -14.86
N VAL A 9 -10.81 25.06 -15.16
CA VAL A 9 -11.19 23.75 -14.63
C VAL A 9 -10.80 23.62 -13.15
N VAL A 10 -9.59 24.04 -12.78
CA VAL A 10 -9.08 23.94 -11.40
C VAL A 10 -9.90 24.78 -10.42
N GLU A 11 -10.32 25.99 -10.80
CA GLU A 11 -11.23 26.84 -10.00
C GLU A 11 -12.58 26.18 -9.73
N ASN A 12 -12.99 25.27 -10.58
CA ASN A 12 -14.28 24.57 -10.49
C ASN A 12 -14.16 23.13 -9.95
N ILE A 13 -12.94 22.65 -9.62
CA ILE A 13 -12.73 21.37 -8.93
C ILE A 13 -13.41 21.43 -7.56
N ASN A 14 -14.05 20.32 -7.17
CA ASN A 14 -14.83 20.19 -5.93
C ASN A 14 -16.09 21.07 -5.84
N TYR A 15 -16.41 21.78 -6.92
CA TYR A 15 -17.69 22.50 -7.07
C TYR A 15 -18.52 21.87 -8.19
N SER A 16 -18.14 22.06 -9.46
CA SER A 16 -18.83 21.46 -10.61
C SER A 16 -18.13 20.21 -11.15
N TYR A 17 -16.84 20.04 -10.89
CA TYR A 17 -16.09 18.82 -11.21
C TYR A 17 -15.95 17.96 -9.95
N LEU A 18 -16.54 16.77 -10.00
CA LEU A 18 -16.51 15.79 -8.92
C LEU A 18 -16.10 14.41 -9.48
N LEU A 19 -15.84 13.47 -8.60
CA LEU A 19 -15.48 12.10 -8.94
C LEU A 19 -16.68 11.17 -8.69
N PRO A 20 -17.07 10.31 -9.64
CA PRO A 20 -18.03 9.24 -9.37
C PRO A 20 -17.38 8.15 -8.51
N ALA A 21 -18.20 7.35 -7.85
CA ALA A 21 -17.73 6.23 -7.01
C ALA A 21 -16.90 5.17 -7.76
N ILE A 22 -17.03 5.13 -9.09
CA ILE A 22 -16.27 4.21 -9.94
C ILE A 22 -14.79 4.61 -10.10
N GLN A 23 -14.36 5.77 -9.59
CA GLN A 23 -12.96 6.20 -9.66
C GLN A 23 -12.14 5.65 -8.49
N ARG A 24 -10.89 5.28 -8.80
CA ARG A 24 -9.91 4.88 -7.78
C ARG A 24 -9.42 6.07 -6.96
N GLU A 25 -8.69 5.81 -5.90
CA GLU A 25 -7.98 6.85 -5.14
C GLU A 25 -6.83 7.45 -5.96
N PHE A 26 -6.37 8.63 -5.55
CA PHE A 26 -5.16 9.22 -6.10
C PHE A 26 -3.94 8.40 -5.67
N VAL A 27 -3.05 8.10 -6.62
CA VAL A 27 -1.88 7.21 -6.39
C VAL A 27 -0.58 7.74 -7.00
N TRP A 28 -0.61 8.93 -7.63
CA TRP A 28 0.58 9.52 -8.21
C TRP A 28 1.54 10.03 -7.15
N GLU A 29 2.84 9.85 -7.41
CA GLU A 29 3.92 10.39 -6.60
C GLU A 29 4.24 11.85 -7.00
N THR A 30 5.09 12.51 -6.24
CA THR A 30 5.52 13.88 -6.55
C THR A 30 6.24 13.99 -7.90
N SER A 31 6.97 12.94 -8.30
CA SER A 31 7.60 12.84 -9.63
C SER A 31 6.60 12.88 -10.78
N ASP A 32 5.48 12.13 -10.67
CA ASP A 32 4.45 12.12 -11.71
C ASP A 32 3.79 13.49 -11.88
N ILE A 33 3.60 14.22 -10.76
CA ILE A 33 3.08 15.60 -10.79
C ILE A 33 4.08 16.53 -11.47
N VAL A 34 5.35 16.43 -11.14
CA VAL A 34 6.43 17.21 -11.77
C VAL A 34 6.47 16.94 -13.27
N ASP A 35 6.42 15.69 -13.70
CA ASP A 35 6.42 15.29 -15.12
C ASP A 35 5.21 15.83 -15.88
N LEU A 36 4.03 15.88 -15.23
CA LEU A 36 2.85 16.51 -15.81
C LEU A 36 3.04 18.00 -16.06
N PHE A 37 3.58 18.74 -15.07
CA PHE A 37 3.81 20.18 -15.20
C PHE A 37 4.91 20.50 -16.22
N ASP A 38 5.99 19.71 -16.27
CA ASP A 38 7.01 19.82 -17.33
C ASP A 38 6.39 19.61 -18.72
N SER A 39 5.56 18.57 -18.88
CA SER A 39 4.87 18.28 -20.14
C SER A 39 3.97 19.43 -20.57
N LEU A 40 3.25 20.08 -19.65
CA LEU A 40 2.40 21.21 -19.92
C LEU A 40 3.19 22.43 -20.43
N LEU A 41 4.34 22.75 -19.84
CA LEU A 41 5.17 23.87 -20.27
C LEU A 41 5.88 23.58 -21.60
N ARG A 42 6.10 22.31 -21.93
CA ARG A 42 6.67 21.85 -23.22
C ARG A 42 5.62 21.70 -24.33
N ASP A 43 4.38 22.06 -24.07
CA ASP A 43 3.27 21.92 -25.03
C ASP A 43 2.99 20.46 -25.44
N TYR A 44 3.33 19.51 -24.57
CA TYR A 44 3.04 18.10 -24.81
C TYR A 44 1.58 17.77 -24.53
N PRO A 45 0.95 16.91 -25.36
CA PRO A 45 -0.41 16.50 -25.12
C PRO A 45 -0.49 15.61 -23.86
N ILE A 46 -1.32 15.99 -22.90
CA ILE A 46 -1.53 15.23 -21.67
C ILE A 46 -2.66 14.20 -21.78
N GLY A 47 -3.14 13.94 -22.99
CA GLY A 47 -4.27 13.05 -23.27
C GLY A 47 -5.63 13.69 -23.05
N ALA A 48 -6.66 13.08 -23.64
CA ALA A 48 -8.03 13.53 -23.47
C ALA A 48 -8.59 13.10 -22.09
N LEU A 49 -9.60 13.82 -21.65
CA LEU A 49 -10.37 13.60 -20.42
C LEU A 49 -11.78 13.16 -20.80
N LEU A 50 -12.44 12.37 -19.96
CA LEU A 50 -13.84 12.01 -20.12
C LEU A 50 -14.64 12.49 -18.92
N GLN A 51 -15.76 13.16 -19.17
CA GLN A 51 -16.68 13.62 -18.13
C GLN A 51 -18.12 13.15 -18.45
N TRP A 52 -18.90 12.95 -17.39
CA TRP A 52 -20.33 12.67 -17.45
C TRP A 52 -21.08 13.88 -16.93
N ASN A 53 -21.89 14.48 -17.78
CA ASN A 53 -22.72 15.63 -17.43
C ASN A 53 -24.05 15.17 -16.84
N LEU A 54 -24.37 15.69 -15.66
CA LEU A 54 -25.62 15.42 -14.96
C LEU A 54 -26.27 16.75 -14.53
N SER A 55 -27.57 16.78 -14.47
CA SER A 55 -28.29 17.82 -13.73
C SER A 55 -27.99 17.69 -12.22
N ALA A 56 -28.23 18.73 -11.44
CA ALA A 56 -28.05 18.68 -9.99
C ALA A 56 -28.89 17.56 -9.34
N GLU A 57 -30.13 17.33 -9.82
CA GLU A 57 -31.02 16.29 -9.33
C GLU A 57 -30.48 14.87 -9.63
N GLU A 58 -30.04 14.63 -10.87
CA GLU A 58 -29.44 13.35 -11.26
C GLU A 58 -28.14 13.08 -10.50
N ALA A 59 -27.30 14.09 -10.36
CA ALA A 59 -26.05 13.98 -9.60
C ALA A 59 -26.30 13.71 -8.10
N GLN A 60 -27.40 14.23 -7.54
CA GLN A 60 -27.74 14.00 -6.12
C GLN A 60 -27.97 12.50 -5.83
N ALA A 61 -28.52 11.78 -6.79
CA ALA A 61 -28.79 10.34 -6.68
C ALA A 61 -27.53 9.46 -6.84
N GLN A 62 -26.40 10.04 -7.24
CA GLN A 62 -25.16 9.29 -7.46
C GLN A 62 -24.16 9.50 -6.32
N PRO A 63 -23.48 8.47 -5.84
CA PRO A 63 -22.34 8.63 -4.93
C PRO A 63 -21.22 9.36 -5.64
N LYS A 64 -20.71 10.39 -5.00
CA LYS A 64 -19.69 11.26 -5.57
C LYS A 64 -18.69 11.71 -4.52
N TYR A 65 -17.47 11.95 -4.97
CA TYR A 65 -16.32 12.26 -4.13
C TYR A 65 -15.65 13.54 -4.61
N ARG A 66 -14.94 14.17 -3.71
CA ARG A 66 -14.11 15.34 -3.99
C ARG A 66 -12.71 14.88 -4.45
N PHE A 67 -12.10 15.68 -5.29
CA PHE A 67 -10.66 15.57 -5.57
C PHE A 67 -9.86 15.93 -4.31
N VAL A 68 -8.78 15.21 -4.09
CA VAL A 68 -7.83 15.56 -3.02
C VAL A 68 -7.15 16.89 -3.37
N THR A 69 -7.04 17.77 -2.37
CA THR A 69 -6.31 19.04 -2.46
C THR A 69 -5.01 19.00 -1.67
N HIS A 70 -5.06 18.41 -0.48
CA HIS A 70 -3.89 18.22 0.39
C HIS A 70 -3.68 16.73 0.56
N TYR A 71 -2.70 16.19 -0.15
CA TYR A 71 -2.49 14.76 -0.24
C TYR A 71 -1.39 14.27 0.69
N VAL A 72 -1.56 13.07 1.21
CA VAL A 72 -0.54 12.28 1.90
C VAL A 72 -0.57 10.86 1.32
N ASP A 73 0.58 10.33 0.91
CA ASP A 73 0.70 9.02 0.26
C ASP A 73 0.66 7.83 1.22
N GLU A 74 0.88 8.06 2.51
CA GLU A 74 0.83 7.04 3.54
C GLU A 74 -0.55 7.03 4.25
N PRO A 75 -1.26 5.89 4.32
CA PRO A 75 -2.59 5.81 4.96
C PRO A 75 -2.54 6.03 6.49
N ASN A 76 -1.43 5.66 7.14
CA ASN A 76 -1.25 5.72 8.59
C ASN A 76 -0.54 7.01 9.02
N PHE A 77 -1.13 8.15 8.72
CA PHE A 77 -0.69 9.43 9.26
C PHE A 77 -1.47 9.81 10.53
N PRO A 78 -0.93 10.68 11.42
CA PRO A 78 -1.58 11.01 12.68
C PRO A 78 -2.92 11.71 12.49
N GLN A 79 -3.96 11.30 13.19
CA GLN A 79 -5.28 11.95 13.17
C GLN A 79 -5.25 13.43 13.60
N SER A 80 -4.19 13.87 14.30
CA SER A 80 -3.97 15.28 14.63
C SER A 80 -3.61 16.14 13.40
N LEU A 81 -3.25 15.54 12.26
CA LEU A 81 -3.12 16.20 10.97
C LEU A 81 -4.47 16.17 10.27
N THR A 82 -5.29 17.17 10.48
CA THR A 82 -6.65 17.25 9.95
C THR A 82 -6.73 17.76 8.51
N THR A 83 -5.65 18.31 7.97
CA THR A 83 -5.63 18.92 6.63
C THR A 83 -5.40 17.91 5.51
N PRO A 84 -4.38 17.01 5.57
CA PRO A 84 -4.16 16.07 4.48
C PRO A 84 -5.13 14.90 4.51
N THR A 85 -5.42 14.39 3.33
CA THR A 85 -6.15 13.14 3.15
C THR A 85 -5.37 12.22 2.20
N HIS A 86 -5.53 10.92 2.39
CA HIS A 86 -4.95 9.95 1.48
C HIS A 86 -6.00 9.30 0.57
N ARG A 87 -7.29 9.61 0.84
CA ARG A 87 -8.44 9.16 0.03
C ARG A 87 -9.23 10.35 -0.46
N ASN A 88 -9.95 10.16 -1.56
CA ASN A 88 -10.89 11.14 -2.06
C ASN A 88 -12.05 11.32 -1.06
N PRO A 89 -12.23 12.52 -0.46
CA PRO A 89 -13.29 12.73 0.51
C PRO A 89 -14.68 12.60 -0.13
N PRO A 90 -15.67 12.02 0.57
CA PRO A 90 -17.05 12.02 0.08
C PRO A 90 -17.56 13.45 -0.08
N HIS A 91 -18.39 13.69 -1.09
CA HIS A 91 -19.11 14.96 -1.22
C HIS A 91 -20.28 14.95 -0.21
N ASN A 92 -20.38 16.01 0.60
CA ASN A 92 -21.49 16.13 1.52
C ASN A 92 -22.82 16.28 0.75
N SER A 93 -23.80 15.44 1.06
CA SER A 93 -25.12 15.48 0.43
C SER A 93 -25.91 16.77 0.69
N GLU A 94 -25.55 17.51 1.74
CA GLU A 94 -26.18 18.79 2.08
C GLU A 94 -25.59 19.98 1.30
N ASP A 95 -24.39 19.81 0.68
CA ASP A 95 -23.78 20.87 -0.11
C ASP A 95 -24.56 21.07 -1.43
N PRO A 96 -24.88 22.32 -1.79
CA PRO A 96 -25.60 22.59 -3.03
C PRO A 96 -24.76 22.21 -4.26
N LEU A 97 -25.38 21.52 -5.20
CA LEU A 97 -24.76 21.17 -6.47
C LEU A 97 -25.10 22.20 -7.55
N PRO A 98 -24.13 22.60 -8.38
CA PRO A 98 -24.41 23.39 -9.57
C PRO A 98 -25.12 22.55 -10.64
N SER A 99 -25.59 23.17 -11.71
CA SER A 99 -26.09 22.47 -12.89
C SER A 99 -25.45 23.06 -14.16
N PRO A 100 -24.73 22.25 -14.92
CA PRO A 100 -24.49 20.82 -14.76
C PRO A 100 -23.39 20.49 -13.72
N VAL A 101 -23.47 19.28 -13.14
CA VAL A 101 -22.38 18.61 -12.43
C VAL A 101 -21.62 17.76 -13.45
N LYS A 102 -20.30 17.77 -13.38
CA LYS A 102 -19.41 17.02 -14.27
C LYS A 102 -18.68 15.95 -13.44
N LEU A 103 -19.11 14.69 -13.58
CA LEU A 103 -18.42 13.57 -12.97
C LEU A 103 -17.28 13.10 -13.89
N VAL A 104 -16.03 13.17 -13.41
CA VAL A 104 -14.85 12.84 -14.21
C VAL A 104 -14.67 11.32 -14.28
N LEU A 105 -14.85 10.74 -15.48
CA LEU A 105 -14.76 9.30 -15.75
C LEU A 105 -13.36 8.84 -16.19
N ASP A 106 -12.57 9.73 -16.80
CA ASP A 106 -11.14 9.49 -17.09
C ASP A 106 -10.36 10.79 -16.95
N GLY A 107 -9.11 10.66 -16.54
CA GLY A 107 -8.20 11.78 -16.27
C GLY A 107 -8.22 12.28 -14.83
N GLN A 108 -8.82 11.54 -13.91
CA GLN A 108 -8.84 11.88 -12.49
C GLN A 108 -7.43 12.15 -11.94
N GLN A 109 -6.46 11.28 -12.19
CA GLN A 109 -5.10 11.44 -11.67
C GLN A 109 -4.47 12.76 -12.11
N ARG A 110 -4.67 13.10 -13.41
CA ARG A 110 -4.18 14.35 -14.01
C ARG A 110 -4.84 15.58 -13.39
N LEU A 111 -6.17 15.57 -13.24
CA LEU A 111 -6.88 16.70 -12.61
C LEU A 111 -6.56 16.83 -11.12
N THR A 112 -6.39 15.71 -10.40
CA THR A 112 -5.95 15.75 -9.00
C THR A 112 -4.52 16.30 -8.90
N ALA A 113 -3.60 15.90 -9.78
CA ALA A 113 -2.24 16.42 -9.83
C ALA A 113 -2.21 17.94 -10.09
N LEU A 114 -3.04 18.43 -11.03
CA LEU A 114 -3.21 19.87 -11.28
C LEU A 114 -3.76 20.59 -10.05
N ASN A 115 -4.77 20.00 -9.38
CA ASN A 115 -5.34 20.58 -8.16
C ASN A 115 -4.30 20.66 -7.02
N ILE A 116 -3.53 19.60 -6.79
CA ILE A 116 -2.47 19.57 -5.77
C ILE A 116 -1.39 20.61 -6.10
N GLY A 117 -0.92 20.67 -7.34
CA GLY A 117 0.16 21.58 -7.74
C GLY A 117 -0.23 23.06 -7.75
N LEU A 118 -1.48 23.37 -8.15
CA LEU A 118 -1.96 24.75 -8.32
C LEU A 118 -2.69 25.32 -7.11
N THR A 119 -3.33 24.49 -6.27
CA THR A 119 -4.13 24.98 -5.14
C THR A 119 -3.81 24.29 -3.83
N GLY A 120 -3.17 23.14 -3.89
CA GLY A 120 -3.00 22.24 -2.75
C GLY A 120 -1.57 22.07 -2.24
N SER A 121 -1.31 20.88 -1.71
CA SER A 121 -0.01 20.50 -1.16
C SER A 121 0.13 18.99 -1.06
N PHE A 122 1.37 18.54 -0.93
CA PHE A 122 1.75 17.16 -0.69
C PHE A 122 2.42 17.06 0.68
N TYR A 123 2.00 16.09 1.50
CA TYR A 123 2.60 15.85 2.81
C TYR A 123 3.53 14.64 2.73
N GLU A 124 4.76 14.84 3.14
CA GLU A 124 5.81 13.83 3.12
C GLU A 124 6.37 13.60 4.52
N ARG A 125 6.62 12.33 4.84
CA ARG A 125 7.22 11.98 6.12
C ARG A 125 8.73 12.16 6.08
N LYS A 126 9.29 12.79 7.12
CA LYS A 126 10.75 12.91 7.31
C LYS A 126 11.36 11.52 7.42
N HIS A 127 12.44 11.29 6.69
CA HIS A 127 13.17 10.02 6.74
C HIS A 127 13.52 9.63 8.18
N ASN A 128 13.32 8.37 8.56
CA ASN A 128 13.59 7.82 9.89
C ASN A 128 12.83 8.48 11.07
N HIS A 129 11.71 9.15 10.80
CA HIS A 129 10.85 9.69 11.86
C HIS A 129 9.59 8.80 12.07
N PRO A 130 9.06 8.74 13.30
CA PRO A 130 7.91 7.89 13.60
C PRO A 130 6.65 8.39 12.90
N ARG A 131 5.85 7.47 12.33
CA ARG A 131 4.62 7.77 11.57
C ARG A 131 3.54 8.45 12.41
N ASN A 132 3.43 8.08 13.68
CA ASN A 132 2.37 8.53 14.59
C ASN A 132 2.55 9.94 15.17
N LYS A 133 3.59 10.69 14.78
CA LYS A 133 3.82 12.06 15.25
C LYS A 133 3.59 13.07 14.13
N ALA A 134 2.74 14.06 14.37
CA ALA A 134 2.49 15.15 13.42
C ALA A 134 3.77 15.91 13.00
N SER A 135 4.72 16.09 13.93
CA SER A 135 6.01 16.75 13.66
C SER A 135 6.92 15.99 12.69
N SER A 136 6.61 14.72 12.41
CA SER A 136 7.32 13.90 11.44
C SER A 136 6.93 14.21 9.99
N TRP A 137 5.83 14.92 9.76
CA TRP A 137 5.26 15.21 8.46
C TRP A 137 5.51 16.65 8.07
N VAL A 138 5.88 16.86 6.80
CA VAL A 138 6.18 18.17 6.24
C VAL A 138 5.22 18.43 5.09
N GLN A 139 4.53 19.56 5.17
CA GLN A 139 3.75 20.08 4.06
C GLN A 139 4.69 20.66 3.01
N LYS A 140 4.56 20.22 1.76
CA LYS A 140 5.30 20.70 0.61
C LYS A 140 4.33 21.22 -0.45
N ARG A 141 4.73 22.25 -1.17
CA ARG A 141 4.03 22.78 -2.34
C ARG A 141 4.91 22.65 -3.57
N LEU A 142 4.29 22.71 -4.73
CA LEU A 142 5.01 22.72 -5.99
C LEU A 142 5.65 24.09 -6.24
N TYR A 143 6.92 24.09 -6.60
CA TYR A 143 7.70 25.26 -6.98
C TYR A 143 8.35 25.04 -8.35
N LEU A 144 8.52 26.12 -9.10
CA LEU A 144 9.29 26.19 -10.33
C LEU A 144 10.56 27.04 -10.10
N ASN A 145 11.71 26.50 -10.44
CA ASN A 145 12.95 27.28 -10.46
C ASN A 145 12.96 28.17 -11.71
N LEU A 146 12.67 29.45 -11.53
CA LEU A 146 12.61 30.39 -12.64
C LEU A 146 13.97 30.65 -13.29
N LEU A 147 15.10 30.43 -12.61
CA LEU A 147 16.43 30.67 -13.17
C LEU A 147 16.92 29.50 -14.05
N SER A 148 16.26 28.35 -14.01
CA SER A 148 16.64 27.21 -14.84
C SER A 148 16.52 27.52 -16.33
N ASP A 149 17.45 26.97 -17.14
CA ASP A 149 17.40 27.11 -18.60
C ASP A 149 16.88 25.80 -19.24
N PRO A 150 15.64 25.79 -19.73
CA PRO A 150 15.06 24.60 -20.37
C PRO A 150 15.78 24.16 -21.66
N GLN A 151 16.64 25.01 -22.23
CA GLN A 151 17.38 24.72 -23.47
C GLN A 151 18.70 23.98 -23.22
N THR A 152 19.29 24.14 -22.03
CA THR A 152 20.56 23.53 -21.67
C THR A 152 20.42 22.25 -20.84
N ALA A 153 19.19 21.88 -20.44
CA ALA A 153 18.93 20.64 -19.71
C ALA A 153 19.40 19.42 -20.53
N ASP A 154 20.35 18.69 -19.96
CA ASP A 154 21.22 17.70 -20.64
C ASP A 154 20.53 16.36 -20.97
N SER A 155 19.17 16.28 -20.88
CA SER A 155 18.47 15.03 -21.14
C SER A 155 17.45 15.14 -22.28
N GLU A 156 17.67 14.35 -23.33
CA GLU A 156 16.67 14.17 -24.39
C GLU A 156 15.36 13.54 -23.87
N LEU A 157 15.41 12.83 -22.75
CA LEU A 157 14.30 12.08 -22.13
C LEU A 157 13.90 12.57 -20.73
N GLY A 158 14.58 13.56 -20.12
CA GLY A 158 14.27 14.09 -18.80
C GLY A 158 13.48 15.39 -18.82
N ASN A 159 13.12 15.87 -17.61
CA ASN A 159 12.43 17.13 -17.42
C ASN A 159 13.31 18.30 -17.84
N LYS A 160 12.71 19.29 -18.50
CA LYS A 160 13.38 20.50 -18.96
C LYS A 160 13.18 21.67 -18.02
N TYR A 161 11.98 21.77 -17.43
CA TYR A 161 11.67 22.74 -16.41
C TYR A 161 11.97 22.14 -15.03
N ASP A 162 12.62 22.91 -14.17
CA ASP A 162 13.04 22.46 -12.85
C ASP A 162 11.90 22.69 -11.83
N PHE A 163 11.01 21.71 -11.71
CA PHE A 163 9.95 21.68 -10.71
C PHE A 163 10.34 20.85 -9.50
N SER A 164 9.95 21.29 -8.30
CA SER A 164 10.20 20.54 -7.07
C SER A 164 9.13 20.80 -6.00
N PHE A 165 8.79 19.76 -5.23
CA PHE A 165 7.98 19.92 -4.02
C PHE A 165 8.86 20.36 -2.84
N ARG A 166 8.57 21.54 -2.28
CA ARG A 166 9.38 22.19 -1.24
C ARG A 166 8.51 22.68 -0.08
N SER A 167 9.09 22.74 1.11
CA SER A 167 8.40 23.24 2.31
C SER A 167 8.33 24.77 2.39
N GLU A 168 9.25 25.46 1.71
CA GLU A 168 9.36 26.92 1.74
C GLU A 168 9.93 27.48 0.43
N GLN A 169 9.64 28.72 0.15
CA GLN A 169 10.28 29.48 -0.91
C GLN A 169 11.74 29.74 -0.53
N SER A 170 12.64 29.61 -1.48
CA SER A 170 14.05 29.93 -1.27
C SER A 170 14.66 30.50 -2.55
N ALA A 171 15.67 31.30 -2.38
CA ALA A 171 16.49 31.87 -3.46
C ALA A 171 17.97 31.67 -3.15
N THR A 172 18.76 31.37 -4.17
CA THR A 172 20.20 31.19 -4.14
C THR A 172 20.78 31.72 -5.45
N ALA A 173 22.10 31.86 -5.55
CA ALA A 173 22.77 32.28 -6.78
C ALA A 173 22.35 31.52 -8.05
N ASN A 174 21.88 30.26 -7.91
CA ASN A 174 21.51 29.36 -9.03
C ASN A 174 20.04 28.98 -9.08
N ALA A 175 19.20 29.44 -8.16
CA ALA A 175 17.79 29.06 -8.13
C ALA A 175 16.93 30.14 -7.47
N TYR A 176 15.82 30.47 -8.13
CA TYR A 176 14.72 31.24 -7.56
C TYR A 176 13.45 30.39 -7.65
N TRP A 177 13.02 29.86 -6.51
CA TRP A 177 11.90 28.95 -6.41
C TRP A 177 10.57 29.70 -6.28
N TYR A 178 9.87 29.84 -7.40
CA TYR A 178 8.55 30.45 -7.46
C TYR A 178 7.45 29.47 -7.06
N PRO A 179 6.58 29.79 -6.08
CA PRO A 179 5.51 28.90 -5.66
C PRO A 179 4.42 28.87 -6.75
N VAL A 180 4.23 27.71 -7.40
CA VAL A 180 3.35 27.55 -8.57
C VAL A 180 1.90 27.95 -8.28
N ASN A 181 1.43 27.78 -7.05
CA ASN A 181 0.08 28.16 -6.65
C ASN A 181 -0.21 29.66 -6.72
N ARG A 182 0.80 30.54 -6.68
CA ARG A 182 0.62 32.01 -6.86
C ARG A 182 0.04 32.34 -8.25
N ILE A 183 0.30 31.49 -9.25
CA ILE A 183 -0.21 31.71 -10.60
C ILE A 183 -1.75 31.80 -10.64
N MET A 184 -2.45 31.09 -9.75
CA MET A 184 -3.91 31.08 -9.69
C MET A 184 -4.51 32.41 -9.16
N SER A 185 -3.70 33.26 -8.52
CA SER A 185 -4.17 34.59 -8.05
C SER A 185 -4.13 35.66 -9.15
N ILE A 186 -3.54 35.36 -10.30
CA ILE A 186 -3.44 36.28 -11.43
C ILE A 186 -4.74 36.22 -12.23
N SER A 187 -5.55 37.26 -12.11
CA SER A 187 -6.88 37.30 -12.73
C SER A 187 -6.87 38.01 -14.09
N ASP A 188 -6.01 38.96 -14.28
CA ASP A 188 -5.93 39.75 -15.50
C ASP A 188 -4.48 40.13 -15.92
N ASN A 189 -4.33 40.96 -16.93
CA ASN A 189 -3.02 41.37 -17.41
C ASN A 189 -2.31 42.32 -16.44
N ASP A 190 -3.04 43.13 -15.68
CA ASP A 190 -2.44 44.07 -14.73
C ASP A 190 -1.79 43.29 -13.56
N ASP A 191 -2.48 42.26 -13.05
CA ASP A 191 -1.93 41.30 -12.07
C ASP A 191 -0.69 40.59 -12.62
N PHE A 192 -0.75 40.14 -13.89
CA PHE A 192 0.40 39.48 -14.53
C PHE A 192 1.63 40.39 -14.60
N TYR A 193 1.45 41.65 -15.02
CA TYR A 193 2.59 42.57 -15.08
C TYR A 193 3.12 42.96 -13.69
N ALA A 194 2.23 43.10 -12.71
CA ALA A 194 2.62 43.37 -11.33
C ALA A 194 3.47 42.23 -10.74
N GLU A 195 3.00 40.99 -10.87
CA GLU A 195 3.72 39.81 -10.41
C GLU A 195 5.07 39.64 -11.11
N ARG A 196 5.10 39.86 -12.44
CA ARG A 196 6.35 39.82 -13.20
C ARG A 196 7.36 40.87 -12.73
N GLN A 197 6.93 42.11 -12.44
CA GLN A 197 7.81 43.17 -11.91
C GLN A 197 8.35 42.82 -10.51
N GLU A 198 7.51 42.23 -9.65
CA GLU A 198 7.93 41.76 -8.33
C GLU A 198 9.03 40.71 -8.47
N ILE A 199 8.82 39.66 -9.30
CA ILE A 199 9.81 38.62 -9.58
C ILE A 199 11.11 39.20 -10.11
N GLU A 200 11.06 40.12 -11.09
CA GLU A 200 12.23 40.76 -11.64
C GLU A 200 13.01 41.57 -10.59
N SER A 201 12.30 42.28 -9.70
CA SER A 201 12.93 43.06 -8.61
C SER A 201 13.63 42.13 -7.61
N GLU A 202 12.98 41.04 -7.19
CA GLU A 202 13.56 40.08 -6.26
C GLU A 202 14.79 39.35 -6.87
N ILE A 203 14.77 39.04 -8.15
CA ILE A 203 15.91 38.44 -8.85
C ILE A 203 17.06 39.45 -9.01
N GLN A 204 16.77 40.72 -9.28
CA GLN A 204 17.82 41.78 -9.33
C GLN A 204 18.48 42.00 -7.97
N GLU A 205 17.71 41.95 -6.88
CA GLU A 205 18.24 42.01 -5.52
C GLU A 205 19.14 40.81 -5.23
N LEU A 206 18.68 39.58 -5.57
CA LEU A 206 19.45 38.35 -5.44
C LEU A 206 20.79 38.41 -6.21
N ILE A 207 20.77 38.90 -7.47
CA ILE A 207 21.99 39.09 -8.27
C ILE A 207 22.91 40.11 -7.62
N GLY A 208 22.37 41.19 -7.04
CA GLY A 208 23.14 42.18 -6.31
C GLY A 208 23.84 41.65 -5.05
N GLU A 209 23.25 40.68 -4.38
CA GLU A 209 23.81 39.99 -3.23
C GLU A 209 24.89 38.95 -3.60
N HIS A 210 24.91 38.50 -4.86
CA HIS A 210 25.78 37.45 -5.39
C HIS A 210 26.66 37.95 -6.55
N PRO A 211 27.69 38.76 -6.28
CA PRO A 211 28.53 39.35 -7.35
C PRO A 211 29.35 38.32 -8.15
N GLU A 212 29.37 37.05 -7.73
CA GLU A 212 29.94 35.92 -8.48
C GLU A 212 29.11 35.48 -9.68
N ILE A 213 27.88 35.96 -9.84
CA ILE A 213 27.00 35.63 -10.98
C ILE A 213 27.51 36.36 -12.23
N GLU A 214 28.07 35.62 -13.19
CA GLU A 214 28.62 36.17 -14.43
C GLU A 214 27.57 36.37 -15.54
N ASN A 215 26.40 35.71 -15.46
CA ASN A 215 25.38 35.64 -16.53
C ASN A 215 24.01 36.22 -16.12
N ALA A 216 24.02 37.33 -15.36
CA ALA A 216 22.84 37.98 -14.79
C ALA A 216 21.70 38.21 -15.82
N ASP A 217 22.01 38.73 -16.99
CA ASP A 217 21.01 38.99 -18.05
C ASP A 217 20.32 37.72 -18.54
N SER A 218 21.08 36.62 -18.60
CA SER A 218 20.51 35.32 -19.00
C SER A 218 19.56 34.75 -17.94
N LEU A 219 19.90 34.92 -16.65
CA LEU A 219 19.04 34.48 -15.55
C LEU A 219 17.72 35.25 -15.51
N ILE A 220 17.76 36.56 -15.71
CA ILE A 220 16.56 37.40 -15.79
C ILE A 220 15.69 36.96 -16.98
N LEU A 221 16.32 36.72 -18.14
CA LEU A 221 15.59 36.27 -19.34
C LEU A 221 14.94 34.88 -19.14
N ASN A 222 15.65 33.96 -18.49
CA ASN A 222 15.11 32.65 -18.14
C ASN A 222 13.90 32.78 -17.20
N ALA A 223 14.01 33.63 -16.18
CA ALA A 223 12.93 33.84 -15.22
C ALA A 223 11.68 34.42 -15.89
N GLN A 224 11.84 35.40 -16.75
CA GLN A 224 10.74 35.98 -17.51
C GLN A 224 10.05 34.92 -18.38
N ARG A 225 10.84 34.12 -19.12
CA ARG A 225 10.32 33.06 -20.00
C ARG A 225 9.61 31.97 -19.20
N ASN A 226 10.23 31.43 -18.17
CA ASN A 226 9.66 30.35 -17.38
C ASN A 226 8.36 30.77 -16.68
N PHE A 227 8.30 32.00 -16.17
CA PHE A 227 7.07 32.56 -15.61
C PHE A 227 5.98 32.77 -16.67
N GLU A 228 6.34 33.32 -17.85
CA GLU A 228 5.41 33.51 -18.95
C GLU A 228 4.88 32.17 -19.51
N ASP A 229 5.74 31.16 -19.63
CA ASP A 229 5.34 29.80 -20.05
C ASP A 229 4.37 29.15 -19.05
N LEU A 230 4.62 29.31 -17.73
CA LEU A 230 3.70 28.85 -16.70
C LEU A 230 2.35 29.60 -16.78
N TYR A 231 2.36 30.92 -16.88
CA TYR A 231 1.14 31.72 -17.00
C TYR A 231 0.34 31.34 -18.25
N ARG A 232 1.01 31.22 -19.40
CA ARG A 232 0.39 30.85 -20.65
C ARG A 232 -0.26 29.46 -20.56
N ALA A 233 0.46 28.47 -20.04
CA ALA A 233 -0.02 27.11 -19.88
C ALA A 233 -1.27 27.03 -19.00
N VAL A 234 -1.34 27.82 -17.93
CA VAL A 234 -2.45 27.78 -16.97
C VAL A 234 -3.64 28.65 -17.39
N HIS A 235 -3.39 29.88 -17.88
CA HIS A 235 -4.44 30.89 -18.07
C HIS A 235 -4.81 31.18 -19.54
N LYS A 236 -3.95 30.86 -20.50
CA LYS A 236 -4.19 31.26 -21.91
C LYS A 236 -4.49 30.06 -22.81
N ASP A 237 -3.72 29.01 -22.70
CA ASP A 237 -3.82 27.86 -23.59
C ASP A 237 -4.97 26.92 -23.15
N GLU A 238 -5.76 26.48 -24.13
CA GLU A 238 -6.82 25.47 -23.90
C GLU A 238 -6.24 24.04 -23.96
N LYS A 239 -5.50 23.66 -22.93
CA LYS A 239 -4.76 22.39 -22.89
C LYS A 239 -5.57 21.17 -22.45
N LEU A 240 -6.74 21.39 -21.84
CA LEU A 240 -7.61 20.31 -21.38
C LEU A 240 -8.69 20.01 -22.43
N HIS A 241 -8.68 18.76 -22.92
CA HIS A 241 -9.60 18.27 -23.94
C HIS A 241 -10.59 17.29 -23.35
N PHE A 242 -11.89 17.64 -23.35
CA PHE A 242 -12.94 16.80 -22.76
C PHE A 242 -13.80 16.13 -23.82
N PHE A 243 -14.00 14.82 -23.66
CA PHE A 243 -15.16 14.13 -24.20
C PHE A 243 -16.26 14.12 -23.14
N THR A 244 -17.50 14.31 -23.57
CA THR A 244 -18.64 14.40 -22.67
C THR A 244 -19.63 13.30 -22.99
N GLU A 245 -20.08 12.59 -21.97
CA GLU A 245 -21.25 11.72 -22.01
C GLU A 245 -22.42 12.45 -21.37
N ASP A 246 -23.49 12.61 -22.11
CA ASP A 246 -24.70 13.36 -21.71
C ASP A 246 -25.88 12.41 -21.41
N GLU A 247 -25.76 11.11 -21.74
CA GLU A 247 -26.82 10.15 -21.46
C GLU A 247 -26.81 9.75 -19.97
N ASN A 248 -27.95 9.86 -19.30
CA ASN A 248 -28.11 9.43 -17.92
C ASN A 248 -28.41 7.92 -17.85
N ASP A 249 -27.46 7.10 -18.33
CA ASP A 249 -27.48 5.63 -18.26
C ASP A 249 -26.21 5.11 -17.58
N ILE A 250 -26.33 4.72 -16.32
CA ILE A 250 -25.22 4.21 -15.51
C ILE A 250 -24.59 2.95 -16.14
N THR A 251 -25.37 2.13 -16.85
CA THR A 251 -24.88 0.91 -17.52
C THR A 251 -23.96 1.28 -18.67
N ARG A 252 -24.38 2.24 -19.48
CA ARG A 252 -23.56 2.79 -20.57
C ARG A 252 -22.29 3.45 -20.06
N VAL A 253 -22.41 4.30 -19.02
CA VAL A 253 -21.25 4.96 -18.40
C VAL A 253 -20.24 3.94 -17.89
N ARG A 254 -20.71 2.88 -17.22
CA ARG A 254 -19.87 1.78 -16.77
C ARG A 254 -19.17 1.07 -17.92
N ASP A 255 -19.87 0.76 -18.99
CA ASP A 255 -19.31 0.08 -20.16
C ASP A 255 -18.25 0.95 -20.85
N VAL A 256 -18.50 2.24 -20.99
CA VAL A 256 -17.54 3.22 -21.52
C VAL A 256 -16.31 3.30 -20.63
N PHE A 257 -16.49 3.41 -19.30
CA PHE A 257 -15.40 3.43 -18.32
C PHE A 257 -14.52 2.19 -18.41
N VAL A 258 -15.11 0.99 -18.45
CA VAL A 258 -14.38 -0.27 -18.58
C VAL A 258 -13.57 -0.32 -19.88
N ARG A 259 -14.17 0.06 -21.02
CA ARG A 259 -13.51 0.01 -22.34
C ARG A 259 -12.34 0.98 -22.48
N ILE A 260 -12.49 2.20 -21.97
CA ILE A 260 -11.41 3.21 -22.01
C ILE A 260 -10.23 2.74 -21.18
N ASN A 261 -10.50 2.17 -20.01
CA ASN A 261 -9.46 1.69 -19.13
C ASN A 261 -8.81 0.36 -19.58
N GLN A 262 -9.37 -0.36 -20.55
CA GLN A 262 -8.72 -1.54 -21.14
C GLN A 262 -7.54 -1.21 -22.06
N GLY A 263 -7.43 0.02 -22.56
CA GLY A 263 -6.40 0.45 -23.51
C GLY A 263 -5.20 1.20 -22.91
N GLY A 264 -5.24 1.55 -21.60
CA GLY A 264 -4.21 2.32 -20.89
C GLY A 264 -3.52 1.53 -19.79
N VAL A 265 -2.97 2.24 -18.78
CA VAL A 265 -2.57 1.65 -17.51
C VAL A 265 -3.83 1.04 -16.89
N THR A 266 -3.95 -0.28 -16.98
CA THR A 266 -5.15 -1.03 -16.54
C THR A 266 -5.46 -0.65 -15.09
N PRO A 267 -6.67 -0.13 -14.78
CA PRO A 267 -7.09 0.03 -13.40
C PRO A 267 -6.89 -1.30 -12.68
N ASN A 268 -6.46 -1.24 -11.46
CA ASN A 268 -6.39 -2.41 -10.62
C ASN A 268 -7.78 -3.08 -10.63
N ARG A 269 -7.87 -4.31 -11.11
CA ARG A 269 -9.14 -5.04 -11.27
C ARG A 269 -9.96 -5.08 -9.97
N ALA A 270 -9.28 -4.99 -8.82
CA ALA A 270 -9.91 -4.85 -7.51
C ALA A 270 -10.69 -3.52 -7.37
N GLU A 271 -10.14 -2.43 -7.89
CA GLU A 271 -10.82 -1.12 -7.86
C GLU A 271 -12.10 -1.14 -8.69
N ILE A 272 -12.09 -1.84 -9.82
CA ILE A 272 -13.30 -1.99 -10.65
C ILE A 272 -14.36 -2.81 -9.91
N LEU A 273 -13.98 -3.90 -9.25
CA LEU A 273 -14.93 -4.67 -8.44
C LEU A 273 -15.53 -3.80 -7.33
N LEU A 274 -14.71 -3.04 -6.60
CA LEU A 274 -15.19 -2.13 -5.56
C LEU A 274 -16.17 -1.09 -6.11
N SER A 275 -15.87 -0.55 -7.26
CA SER A 275 -16.71 0.38 -7.99
C SER A 275 -18.10 -0.22 -8.34
N LEU A 276 -18.09 -1.43 -8.88
CA LEU A 276 -19.32 -2.17 -9.22
C LEU A 276 -20.13 -2.52 -7.96
N MET A 277 -19.47 -2.94 -6.88
CA MET A 277 -20.11 -3.14 -5.57
C MET A 277 -20.77 -1.86 -5.09
N THR A 278 -20.05 -0.72 -5.12
CA THR A 278 -20.57 0.57 -4.66
C THR A 278 -21.81 0.99 -5.45
N SER A 279 -21.76 0.88 -6.78
CA SER A 279 -22.91 1.21 -7.62
C SER A 279 -24.11 0.27 -7.40
N SER A 280 -23.86 -1.03 -7.22
CA SER A 280 -24.93 -2.03 -7.06
C SER A 280 -25.56 -2.00 -5.67
N TRP A 281 -24.76 -1.90 -4.61
CA TRP A 281 -25.22 -2.01 -3.22
C TRP A 281 -26.08 -0.83 -2.77
N GLN A 282 -25.93 0.34 -3.42
CA GLN A 282 -26.80 1.49 -3.17
C GLN A 282 -28.17 1.40 -3.83
N GLN A 283 -28.34 0.53 -4.83
CA GLN A 283 -29.60 0.43 -5.57
C GLN A 283 -30.64 -0.47 -4.88
N GLU A 284 -30.26 -1.29 -3.92
CA GLU A 284 -31.12 -2.23 -3.23
C GLU A 284 -31.04 -2.05 -1.70
N PRO A 285 -32.18 -2.08 -0.99
CA PRO A 285 -32.16 -1.98 0.48
C PRO A 285 -31.47 -3.19 1.18
N PRO A 286 -30.74 -2.94 2.28
CA PRO A 286 -30.35 -1.64 2.81
C PRO A 286 -29.36 -0.97 1.88
N GLU A 287 -29.55 0.34 1.61
CA GLU A 287 -28.62 1.11 0.77
C GLU A 287 -27.28 1.25 1.49
N ILE A 288 -26.20 0.73 0.89
CA ILE A 288 -24.86 0.73 1.47
C ILE A 288 -23.88 1.31 0.46
N ASN A 289 -23.00 2.19 0.92
CA ASN A 289 -21.85 2.63 0.13
C ASN A 289 -20.70 1.63 0.33
N ALA A 290 -20.56 0.64 -0.56
CA ALA A 290 -19.54 -0.41 -0.45
C ALA A 290 -18.11 0.16 -0.35
N ARG A 291 -17.83 1.29 -1.00
CA ARG A 291 -16.50 1.92 -0.95
C ARG A 291 -16.19 2.38 0.47
N ASP A 292 -17.08 3.13 1.09
CA ASP A 292 -16.87 3.69 2.43
C ASP A 292 -16.83 2.55 3.47
N GLU A 293 -17.70 1.57 3.36
CA GLU A 293 -17.75 0.40 4.25
C GLU A 293 -16.47 -0.44 4.17
N VAL A 294 -16.03 -0.79 2.96
CA VAL A 294 -14.78 -1.58 2.78
C VAL A 294 -13.56 -0.79 3.26
N HIS A 295 -13.53 0.52 3.06
CA HIS A 295 -12.46 1.35 3.60
C HIS A 295 -12.49 1.42 5.14
N SER A 296 -13.68 1.54 5.76
CA SER A 296 -13.83 1.50 7.22
C SER A 296 -13.29 0.19 7.79
N MET A 297 -13.69 -0.94 7.20
CA MET A 297 -13.19 -2.26 7.61
C MET A 297 -11.66 -2.35 7.46
N VAL A 298 -11.09 -1.87 6.37
CA VAL A 298 -9.62 -1.84 6.18
C VAL A 298 -8.95 -1.04 7.29
N ASP A 299 -9.51 0.12 7.67
CA ASP A 299 -8.96 0.96 8.75
C ASP A 299 -9.07 0.28 10.11
N GLU A 300 -10.20 -0.37 10.40
CA GLU A 300 -10.43 -1.15 11.62
C GLU A 300 -9.42 -2.31 11.73
N LEU A 301 -9.26 -3.10 10.67
CA LEU A 301 -8.30 -4.22 10.65
C LEU A 301 -6.85 -3.76 10.79
N ASN A 302 -6.49 -2.65 10.15
CA ASN A 302 -5.17 -2.05 10.31
C ASN A 302 -4.96 -1.45 11.71
N GLY A 303 -6.05 -1.07 12.40
CA GLY A 303 -6.02 -0.66 13.81
C GLY A 303 -5.71 -1.80 14.79
N ILE A 304 -6.01 -3.05 14.42
CA ILE A 304 -5.67 -4.25 15.21
C ILE A 304 -4.16 -4.57 15.10
N ILE A 305 -3.52 -4.21 13.98
CA ILE A 305 -2.12 -4.56 13.72
C ILE A 305 -1.16 -3.64 14.47
N ASP A 306 -0.28 -4.24 15.27
CA ASP A 306 0.74 -3.52 16.02
C ASP A 306 1.82 -2.89 15.11
N GLY A 307 2.58 -1.95 15.67
CA GLY A 307 3.73 -1.34 14.99
C GLY A 307 3.40 -0.25 13.97
N GLY A 308 2.12 0.15 13.83
CA GLY A 308 1.70 1.24 12.91
C GLY A 308 1.84 0.90 11.42
N ASN A 309 1.94 -0.38 11.08
CA ASN A 309 1.84 -0.85 9.71
C ASN A 309 0.36 -0.91 9.28
N ALA A 310 0.08 -0.67 7.98
CA ALA A 310 -1.24 -0.82 7.38
C ALA A 310 -1.21 -1.90 6.29
N PRO A 311 -1.11 -3.19 6.66
CA PRO A 311 -0.92 -4.24 5.67
C PRO A 311 -2.20 -4.56 4.91
N PHE A 312 -3.38 -4.36 5.50
CA PHE A 312 -4.65 -4.61 4.83
C PHE A 312 -4.98 -3.52 3.82
N ALA A 313 -5.53 -3.93 2.70
CA ALA A 313 -6.04 -3.08 1.64
C ALA A 313 -7.37 -3.65 1.11
N THR A 314 -8.15 -2.86 0.39
CA THR A 314 -9.47 -3.24 -0.16
C THR A 314 -9.43 -4.56 -0.93
N LYS A 315 -8.35 -4.83 -1.67
CA LYS A 315 -8.15 -6.09 -2.41
C LYS A 315 -8.17 -7.33 -1.53
N HIS A 316 -7.72 -7.24 -0.28
CA HIS A 316 -7.70 -8.38 0.63
C HIS A 316 -9.11 -8.75 1.08
N ILE A 317 -9.92 -7.75 1.42
CA ILE A 317 -11.33 -7.92 1.79
C ILE A 317 -12.12 -8.54 0.63
N GLN A 318 -11.94 -7.99 -0.58
CA GLN A 318 -12.64 -8.47 -1.78
C GLN A 318 -12.29 -9.92 -2.11
N LYS A 319 -11.02 -10.32 -1.98
CA LYS A 319 -10.62 -11.72 -2.23
C LYS A 319 -11.25 -12.69 -1.24
N VAL A 320 -11.39 -12.29 0.02
CA VAL A 320 -12.09 -13.09 1.02
C VAL A 320 -13.59 -13.20 0.67
N LEU A 321 -14.24 -12.10 0.30
CA LEU A 321 -15.64 -12.12 -0.16
C LEU A 321 -15.84 -13.04 -1.36
N LEU A 322 -14.99 -12.96 -2.38
CA LEU A 322 -15.03 -13.84 -3.55
C LEU A 322 -14.82 -15.29 -3.17
N ALA A 323 -13.89 -15.58 -2.27
CA ALA A 323 -13.63 -16.95 -1.80
C ALA A 323 -14.83 -17.53 -1.05
N ILE A 324 -15.44 -16.77 -0.14
CA ILE A 324 -16.62 -17.17 0.61
C ILE A 324 -17.81 -17.44 -0.32
N ASN A 325 -18.00 -16.60 -1.34
CA ASN A 325 -19.04 -16.83 -2.35
C ASN A 325 -18.77 -18.00 -3.31
N GLY A 326 -17.59 -18.62 -3.22
CA GLY A 326 -17.22 -19.76 -4.07
C GLY A 326 -16.73 -19.38 -5.47
N ASN A 327 -16.43 -18.12 -5.71
CA ASN A 327 -15.91 -17.62 -6.99
C ASN A 327 -14.40 -17.79 -7.13
N GLU A 328 -13.91 -17.59 -8.36
CA GLU A 328 -12.50 -17.42 -8.61
C GLU A 328 -11.96 -16.17 -7.85
N ILE A 329 -10.87 -16.36 -7.12
CA ILE A 329 -10.21 -15.27 -6.38
C ILE A 329 -9.46 -14.34 -7.34
N GLN A 330 -9.16 -14.83 -8.54
CA GLN A 330 -8.61 -14.02 -9.61
C GLN A 330 -9.69 -13.11 -10.20
N TYR A 331 -9.40 -11.80 -10.18
CA TYR A 331 -10.32 -10.82 -10.75
C TYR A 331 -10.49 -11.00 -12.27
N ARG A 332 -11.72 -11.33 -12.74
CA ARG A 332 -12.11 -11.43 -14.16
C ARG A 332 -13.37 -10.65 -14.40
N PHE A 333 -13.34 -9.69 -15.31
CA PHE A 333 -14.48 -8.83 -15.62
C PHE A 333 -15.74 -9.59 -16.07
N ASP A 334 -15.55 -10.64 -16.84
CA ASP A 334 -16.64 -11.44 -17.39
C ASP A 334 -17.48 -12.14 -16.31
N ASN A 335 -16.93 -12.24 -15.08
CA ASN A 335 -17.59 -12.88 -13.95
C ASN A 335 -18.39 -11.91 -13.06
N TYR A 336 -18.33 -10.58 -13.30
CA TYR A 336 -18.98 -9.58 -12.45
C TYR A 336 -20.43 -9.34 -12.85
N THR A 337 -21.29 -10.29 -12.49
CA THR A 337 -22.74 -10.21 -12.70
C THR A 337 -23.44 -9.48 -11.55
N LEU A 338 -24.68 -9.00 -11.79
CA LEU A 338 -25.51 -8.42 -10.73
C LEU A 338 -25.79 -9.42 -9.61
N ASP A 339 -25.96 -10.70 -9.95
CA ASP A 339 -26.17 -11.76 -8.95
C ASP A 339 -24.93 -11.94 -8.06
N LEU A 340 -23.73 -11.92 -8.64
CA LEU A 340 -22.51 -11.92 -7.84
C LEU A 340 -22.49 -10.73 -6.87
N LEU A 341 -22.72 -9.52 -7.36
CA LEU A 341 -22.67 -8.31 -6.51
C LEU A 341 -23.70 -8.34 -5.38
N ARG A 342 -24.87 -8.93 -5.63
CA ARG A 342 -25.92 -9.14 -4.62
C ARG A 342 -25.47 -10.16 -3.56
N ASN A 343 -24.93 -11.29 -3.98
CA ASN A 343 -24.43 -12.32 -3.06
C ASN A 343 -23.29 -11.79 -2.17
N LEU A 344 -22.36 -11.00 -2.75
CA LEU A 344 -21.30 -10.35 -1.96
C LEU A 344 -21.88 -9.40 -0.92
N LYS A 345 -22.97 -8.68 -1.25
CA LYS A 345 -23.68 -7.82 -0.28
C LYS A 345 -24.32 -8.64 0.84
N GLU A 346 -24.96 -9.75 0.51
CA GLU A 346 -25.56 -10.64 1.50
C GLU A 346 -24.50 -11.16 2.49
N ILE A 347 -23.33 -11.58 2.00
CA ILE A 347 -22.20 -11.99 2.86
C ILE A 347 -21.73 -10.83 3.73
N TRP A 348 -21.55 -9.64 3.14
CA TRP A 348 -21.10 -8.43 3.84
C TRP A 348 -21.99 -8.08 5.03
N LEU A 349 -23.29 -8.24 4.89
CA LEU A 349 -24.28 -7.89 5.92
C LEU A 349 -24.35 -8.88 7.09
N THR A 350 -23.56 -9.96 7.07
CA THR A 350 -23.53 -10.93 8.16
C THR A 350 -22.52 -10.54 9.24
N ASP A 351 -22.90 -10.67 10.51
CA ASP A 351 -21.96 -10.54 11.63
C ASP A 351 -20.83 -11.58 11.52
N THR A 352 -21.10 -12.73 10.90
CA THR A 352 -20.11 -13.78 10.68
C THR A 352 -18.93 -13.27 9.84
N PHE A 353 -19.19 -12.46 8.81
CA PHE A 353 -18.13 -11.94 7.95
C PHE A 353 -17.25 -10.93 8.68
N SER A 354 -17.82 -9.94 9.39
CA SER A 354 -17.03 -8.96 10.15
C SER A 354 -16.17 -9.64 11.23
N ASN A 355 -16.78 -10.57 11.98
CA ASN A 355 -16.07 -11.35 12.99
C ASN A 355 -14.95 -12.21 12.39
N THR A 356 -15.16 -12.76 11.17
CA THR A 356 -14.12 -13.50 10.44
C THR A 356 -12.91 -12.62 10.14
N MET A 357 -13.14 -11.41 9.66
CA MET A 357 -12.07 -10.50 9.30
C MET A 357 -11.29 -10.00 10.53
N GLU A 358 -12.00 -9.69 11.61
CA GLU A 358 -11.38 -9.32 12.90
C GLU A 358 -10.54 -10.48 13.46
N GLN A 359 -11.11 -11.69 13.54
CA GLN A 359 -10.40 -12.86 14.05
C GLN A 359 -9.16 -13.21 13.20
N LEU A 360 -9.25 -13.04 11.87
CA LEU A 360 -8.11 -13.18 10.97
C LEU A 360 -7.02 -12.15 11.31
N ALA A 361 -7.38 -10.87 11.46
CA ALA A 361 -6.42 -9.82 11.78
C ALA A 361 -5.75 -10.05 13.14
N GLU A 362 -6.51 -10.40 14.17
CA GLU A 362 -5.99 -10.75 15.50
C GLU A 362 -5.05 -11.96 15.46
N LEU A 363 -5.42 -13.00 14.69
CA LEU A 363 -4.59 -14.18 14.52
C LEU A 363 -3.25 -13.80 13.89
N LEU A 364 -3.29 -13.07 12.78
CA LEU A 364 -2.07 -12.65 12.08
C LEU A 364 -1.20 -11.74 12.94
N ASN A 365 -1.80 -10.79 13.67
CA ASN A 365 -1.08 -9.88 14.56
C ASN A 365 -0.42 -10.61 15.74
N SER A 366 -1.02 -11.71 16.21
CA SER A 366 -0.51 -12.42 17.38
C SER A 366 0.76 -13.24 17.12
N TYR A 367 1.07 -13.53 15.86
CA TYR A 367 2.21 -14.39 15.51
C TYR A 367 3.37 -13.65 14.85
N TYR A 368 3.11 -12.53 14.17
CA TYR A 368 4.08 -11.96 13.26
C TYR A 368 4.22 -10.45 13.44
N PRO A 369 5.43 -9.98 13.78
CA PRO A 369 5.74 -8.54 13.78
C PRO A 369 5.53 -7.91 12.38
N THR A 370 5.60 -8.75 11.31
CA THR A 370 5.54 -8.26 9.92
C THR A 370 4.40 -8.92 9.14
N VAL A 371 3.16 -8.63 9.53
CA VAL A 371 1.92 -9.16 8.89
C VAL A 371 1.92 -9.00 7.37
N THR A 372 2.58 -7.97 6.83
CA THR A 372 2.64 -7.67 5.39
C THR A 372 3.10 -8.86 4.55
N TYR A 373 3.95 -9.74 5.08
CA TYR A 373 4.48 -10.90 4.35
C TYR A 373 3.48 -12.07 4.26
N ILE A 374 2.46 -12.07 5.10
CA ILE A 374 1.46 -13.14 5.16
C ILE A 374 0.28 -12.86 4.23
N LEU A 375 0.10 -11.63 3.75
CA LEU A 375 -1.03 -11.25 2.90
C LEU A 375 -0.87 -11.70 1.43
N SER A 376 -0.40 -12.93 1.23
CA SER A 376 -0.56 -13.64 -0.05
C SER A 376 -1.89 -14.38 -0.05
N PRO A 377 -2.64 -14.38 -1.18
CA PRO A 377 -3.94 -15.07 -1.27
C PRO A 377 -3.91 -16.53 -0.81
N ALA A 378 -2.84 -17.26 -1.15
CA ALA A 378 -2.70 -18.67 -0.73
C ALA A 378 -2.56 -18.85 0.79
N LEU A 379 -2.23 -17.81 1.54
CA LEU A 379 -2.08 -17.90 3.00
C LEU A 379 -3.35 -17.46 3.72
N TYR A 380 -3.77 -16.21 3.54
CA TYR A 380 -4.87 -15.66 4.36
C TYR A 380 -6.26 -16.05 3.89
N THR A 381 -6.48 -16.23 2.57
CA THR A 381 -7.83 -16.48 2.04
C THR A 381 -8.41 -17.81 2.49
N PRO A 382 -7.68 -18.96 2.46
CA PRO A 382 -8.17 -20.21 2.98
C PRO A 382 -8.45 -20.19 4.48
N ILE A 383 -7.62 -19.46 5.25
CA ILE A 383 -7.84 -19.30 6.69
C ILE A 383 -9.14 -18.53 6.94
N ALA A 384 -9.35 -17.41 6.25
CA ALA A 384 -10.60 -16.64 6.35
C ALA A 384 -11.81 -17.48 5.95
N TYR A 385 -11.70 -18.28 4.87
CA TYR A 385 -12.75 -19.18 4.45
C TYR A 385 -13.07 -20.23 5.52
N TYR A 386 -12.03 -20.86 6.11
CA TYR A 386 -12.21 -21.82 7.20
C TYR A 386 -12.91 -21.21 8.42
N LEU A 387 -12.51 -20.00 8.81
CA LEU A 387 -13.13 -19.29 9.92
C LEU A 387 -14.60 -18.99 9.64
N TYR A 388 -14.92 -18.50 8.46
CA TYR A 388 -16.29 -18.18 8.05
C TYR A 388 -17.17 -19.44 7.98
N GLN A 389 -16.71 -20.51 7.33
CA GLN A 389 -17.46 -21.76 7.17
C GLN A 389 -17.79 -22.42 8.51
N ASN A 390 -16.92 -22.28 9.50
CA ASN A 390 -17.09 -22.86 10.83
C ASN A 390 -17.65 -21.84 11.85
N GLU A 391 -18.32 -20.77 11.39
CA GLU A 391 -18.96 -19.76 12.23
C GLU A 391 -18.01 -19.16 13.27
N ASN A 392 -16.78 -18.83 12.86
CA ASN A 392 -15.73 -18.25 13.68
C ASN A 392 -15.39 -19.11 14.92
N PRO A 393 -14.84 -20.30 14.71
CA PRO A 393 -14.53 -21.23 15.79
C PRO A 393 -13.50 -20.60 16.74
N SER A 394 -13.66 -20.85 18.03
CA SER A 394 -12.71 -20.32 19.01
C SER A 394 -11.28 -20.76 18.70
N LEU A 395 -10.39 -19.78 18.63
CA LEU A 395 -8.94 -19.93 18.54
C LEU A 395 -8.26 -19.66 19.89
N ASP A 396 -9.00 -19.76 20.99
CA ASP A 396 -8.48 -19.50 22.33
C ASP A 396 -7.44 -20.58 22.74
N SER A 397 -6.23 -20.13 23.09
CA SER A 397 -5.13 -21.00 23.53
C SER A 397 -5.39 -21.68 24.90
N THR A 398 -6.38 -21.22 25.65
CA THR A 398 -6.76 -21.85 26.93
C THR A 398 -7.57 -23.13 26.72
N SER A 399 -8.23 -23.29 25.58
CA SER A 399 -8.94 -24.51 25.22
C SER A 399 -8.06 -25.46 24.39
N ILE A 400 -8.22 -26.77 24.60
CA ILE A 400 -7.46 -27.80 23.83
C ILE A 400 -7.77 -27.67 22.32
N LYS A 401 -9.05 -27.54 21.96
CA LYS A 401 -9.45 -27.42 20.55
C LYS A 401 -8.99 -26.10 19.93
N GLY A 402 -9.10 -24.98 20.63
CA GLY A 402 -8.65 -23.69 20.14
C GLY A 402 -7.14 -23.67 19.91
N ARG A 403 -6.37 -24.27 20.83
CA ARG A 403 -4.92 -24.42 20.68
C ARG A 403 -4.54 -25.30 19.50
N GLY A 404 -5.24 -26.43 19.29
CA GLY A 404 -5.02 -27.30 18.15
C GLY A 404 -5.22 -26.56 16.82
N ARG A 405 -6.37 -25.86 16.66
CA ARG A 405 -6.68 -25.09 15.44
C ARG A 405 -5.62 -24.01 15.16
N ARG A 406 -5.22 -23.26 16.19
CA ARG A 406 -4.16 -22.25 16.05
C ARG A 406 -2.86 -22.84 15.58
N ARG A 407 -2.44 -23.93 16.21
CA ARG A 407 -1.23 -24.67 15.86
C ARG A 407 -1.24 -25.12 14.40
N ASP A 408 -2.35 -25.70 13.95
CA ASP A 408 -2.48 -26.19 12.59
C ASP A 408 -2.49 -25.06 11.55
N ILE A 409 -3.13 -23.94 11.88
CA ILE A 409 -3.09 -22.72 11.03
C ILE A 409 -1.67 -22.13 11.00
N LEU A 410 -0.97 -22.07 12.13
CA LEU A 410 0.43 -21.61 12.18
C LEU A 410 1.33 -22.47 11.31
N TYR A 411 1.20 -23.79 11.45
CA TYR A 411 1.95 -24.73 10.61
C TYR A 411 1.65 -24.47 9.12
N TYR A 412 0.37 -24.35 8.76
CA TYR A 412 -0.05 -24.04 7.39
C TYR A 412 0.64 -22.78 6.85
N ILE A 413 0.62 -21.68 7.59
CA ILE A 413 1.22 -20.42 7.17
C ILE A 413 2.72 -20.58 6.90
N CYS A 414 3.46 -21.17 7.86
CA CYS A 414 4.91 -21.37 7.74
C CYS A 414 5.27 -22.32 6.60
N ALA A 415 4.63 -23.49 6.57
CA ALA A 415 4.92 -24.52 5.56
C ALA A 415 4.53 -24.07 4.15
N ALA A 416 3.35 -23.45 3.97
CA ALA A 416 2.91 -22.94 2.69
C ALA A 416 3.82 -21.81 2.16
N ARG A 417 4.30 -20.93 3.05
CA ARG A 417 5.26 -19.89 2.69
C ARG A 417 6.60 -20.47 2.23
N LEU A 418 7.19 -21.34 3.04
CA LEU A 418 8.51 -21.94 2.78
C LEU A 418 8.51 -22.92 1.60
N ASN A 419 7.38 -23.55 1.33
CA ASN A 419 7.23 -24.46 0.18
C ASN A 419 6.67 -23.80 -1.07
N GLY A 420 6.57 -22.47 -1.11
CA GLY A 420 6.35 -21.69 -2.33
C GLY A 420 4.89 -21.56 -2.78
N PHE A 421 3.87 -21.78 -1.91
CA PHE A 421 2.46 -21.55 -2.23
C PHE A 421 2.17 -20.09 -2.59
N THR A 422 3.06 -19.17 -2.21
CA THR A 422 2.94 -17.73 -2.48
C THR A 422 3.52 -17.30 -3.83
N SER A 423 3.88 -18.24 -4.70
CA SER A 423 4.37 -18.04 -6.05
C SER A 423 3.31 -17.48 -7.01
N GLN A 424 3.62 -17.49 -8.32
CA GLN A 424 2.69 -17.03 -9.38
C GLN A 424 1.32 -17.74 -9.36
N SER A 425 1.22 -18.97 -8.86
CA SER A 425 -0.01 -19.74 -8.73
C SER A 425 -0.79 -19.50 -7.44
N SER A 426 -0.44 -18.48 -6.65
CA SER A 426 -1.00 -18.22 -5.32
C SER A 426 -2.55 -18.13 -5.30
N ASN A 427 -3.19 -17.56 -6.32
CA ASN A 427 -4.65 -17.50 -6.38
C ASN A 427 -5.26 -18.90 -6.61
N GLN A 428 -4.71 -19.68 -7.55
CA GLN A 428 -5.19 -21.03 -7.88
C GLN A 428 -4.98 -21.99 -6.71
N ILE A 429 -3.85 -21.88 -6.00
CA ILE A 429 -3.62 -22.65 -4.78
C ILE A 429 -4.63 -22.27 -3.70
N ALA A 430 -4.90 -20.96 -3.51
CA ALA A 430 -5.90 -20.50 -2.57
C ALA A 430 -7.31 -21.06 -2.89
N GLU A 431 -7.69 -21.12 -4.17
CA GLU A 431 -8.95 -21.70 -4.64
C GLU A 431 -9.00 -23.22 -4.36
N LEU A 432 -7.92 -23.95 -4.67
CA LEU A 432 -7.84 -25.37 -4.39
C LEU A 432 -7.96 -25.65 -2.88
N VAL A 433 -7.21 -24.92 -2.05
CA VAL A 433 -7.23 -25.11 -0.58
C VAL A 433 -8.62 -24.77 -0.02
N ARG A 434 -9.27 -23.69 -0.50
CA ARG A 434 -10.66 -23.37 -0.16
C ARG A 434 -11.59 -24.54 -0.49
N ASP A 435 -11.46 -25.12 -1.68
CA ASP A 435 -12.32 -26.20 -2.13
C ASP A 435 -12.12 -27.48 -1.30
N VAL A 436 -10.88 -27.76 -0.89
CA VAL A 436 -10.58 -28.83 0.08
C VAL A 436 -11.26 -28.57 1.41
N ILE A 437 -11.18 -27.36 1.95
CA ILE A 437 -11.84 -26.98 3.22
C ILE A 437 -13.36 -27.11 3.09
N ARG A 438 -13.92 -26.68 1.97
CA ARG A 438 -15.38 -26.76 1.71
C ARG A 438 -15.90 -28.19 1.70
N GLU A 439 -15.12 -29.11 1.15
CA GLU A 439 -15.50 -30.54 1.05
C GLU A 439 -15.29 -31.30 2.36
N GLU A 440 -14.48 -30.78 3.24
CA GLU A 440 -14.18 -31.38 4.54
C GLU A 440 -15.23 -30.95 5.57
N ASP A 441 -16.06 -31.88 6.02
CA ASP A 441 -17.07 -31.65 7.07
C ASP A 441 -16.43 -31.79 8.47
N SER A 442 -15.34 -31.04 8.69
CA SER A 442 -14.55 -31.06 9.93
C SER A 442 -14.39 -29.67 10.50
N SER A 443 -14.48 -29.56 11.83
CA SER A 443 -14.15 -28.33 12.55
C SER A 443 -12.65 -28.13 12.76
N GLU A 444 -11.82 -29.04 12.30
CA GLU A 444 -10.35 -28.98 12.33
C GLU A 444 -9.82 -28.51 10.98
N PHE A 445 -8.66 -27.85 10.98
CA PHE A 445 -8.03 -27.37 9.74
C PHE A 445 -7.40 -28.57 9.00
N PRO A 446 -7.79 -28.91 7.74
CA PRO A 446 -7.45 -30.18 7.12
C PRO A 446 -6.07 -30.20 6.46
N LEU A 447 -4.99 -30.09 7.26
CA LEU A 447 -3.62 -29.98 6.78
C LEU A 447 -3.18 -31.11 5.85
N GLU A 448 -3.48 -32.37 6.21
CA GLU A 448 -3.06 -33.54 5.45
C GLU A 448 -3.69 -33.54 4.05
N ARG A 449 -4.99 -33.34 3.98
CA ARG A 449 -5.71 -33.30 2.70
C ARG A 449 -5.27 -32.13 1.83
N ILE A 450 -5.06 -30.94 2.42
CA ILE A 450 -4.49 -29.78 1.72
C ILE A 450 -3.12 -30.13 1.13
N SER A 451 -2.25 -30.74 1.93
CA SER A 451 -0.90 -31.13 1.51
C SER A 451 -0.94 -32.08 0.30
N ASP A 452 -1.79 -33.11 0.35
CA ASP A 452 -1.89 -34.13 -0.70
C ASP A 452 -2.49 -33.57 -2.00
N GLU A 453 -3.55 -32.76 -1.92
CA GLU A 453 -4.20 -32.17 -3.10
C GLU A 453 -3.30 -31.13 -3.79
N VAL A 454 -2.58 -30.30 -3.01
CA VAL A 454 -1.62 -29.36 -3.58
C VAL A 454 -0.41 -30.08 -4.18
N ALA A 455 0.06 -31.17 -3.54
CA ALA A 455 1.14 -31.98 -4.10
C ALA A 455 0.74 -32.60 -5.44
N SER A 456 -0.48 -33.14 -5.54
CA SER A 456 -1.01 -33.73 -6.75
C SER A 456 -1.15 -32.72 -7.90
N SER A 457 -1.57 -31.48 -7.59
CA SER A 457 -1.91 -30.45 -8.58
C SER A 457 -0.73 -29.58 -9.00
N TYR A 458 0.19 -29.30 -8.07
CA TYR A 458 1.27 -28.29 -8.24
C TYR A 458 2.67 -28.84 -7.95
N GLY A 459 2.81 -30.10 -7.52
CA GLY A 459 4.11 -30.71 -7.24
C GLY A 459 4.82 -30.15 -5.99
N THR A 460 4.12 -29.41 -5.15
CA THR A 460 4.59 -28.91 -3.86
C THR A 460 3.61 -29.30 -2.75
N SER A 461 4.09 -29.42 -1.51
CA SER A 461 3.27 -29.87 -0.38
C SER A 461 3.56 -29.06 0.88
N LEU A 462 2.79 -29.30 1.93
CA LEU A 462 3.09 -28.75 3.26
C LEU A 462 4.15 -29.59 4.02
N ARG A 463 4.55 -30.75 3.50
CA ARG A 463 5.53 -31.64 4.12
C ARG A 463 6.95 -31.15 3.83
N PHE A 464 7.80 -31.23 4.81
CA PHE A 464 9.24 -31.00 4.67
C PHE A 464 9.97 -32.32 4.49
N THR A 465 11.02 -32.28 3.68
CA THR A 465 12.01 -33.34 3.54
C THR A 465 13.37 -32.82 3.99
N GLU A 466 14.29 -33.71 4.31
CA GLU A 466 15.65 -33.34 4.65
C GLU A 466 16.32 -32.50 3.56
N GLU A 467 16.16 -32.89 2.29
CA GLU A 467 16.67 -32.15 1.14
C GLU A 467 16.11 -30.71 1.09
N LYS A 468 14.79 -30.54 1.32
CA LYS A 468 14.16 -29.22 1.31
C LYS A 468 14.66 -28.34 2.46
N LEU A 469 14.80 -28.88 3.66
CA LEU A 469 15.32 -28.14 4.82
C LEU A 469 16.79 -27.76 4.64
N THR A 470 17.61 -28.66 4.09
CA THR A 470 19.01 -28.34 3.74
C THR A 470 19.06 -27.13 2.78
N THR A 471 18.26 -27.15 1.70
CA THR A 471 18.19 -26.02 0.77
C THR A 471 17.75 -24.73 1.48
N LEU A 472 16.74 -24.80 2.37
CA LEU A 472 16.28 -23.61 3.11
C LEU A 472 17.37 -23.07 4.04
N PHE A 473 18.16 -23.92 4.68
CA PHE A 473 19.26 -23.49 5.55
C PHE A 473 20.40 -22.82 4.77
N GLU A 474 20.63 -23.24 3.53
CA GLU A 474 21.61 -22.61 2.65
C GLU A 474 21.13 -21.27 2.09
N GLU A 475 19.82 -21.12 1.81
CA GLU A 475 19.24 -19.94 1.18
C GLU A 475 18.84 -18.84 2.19
N LEU A 476 18.46 -19.22 3.41
CA LEU A 476 17.94 -18.31 4.43
C LEU A 476 19.03 -17.88 5.40
N GLN A 477 19.17 -16.59 5.57
CA GLN A 477 20.13 -15.94 6.45
C GLN A 477 19.47 -14.75 7.15
N TYR A 478 20.14 -14.19 8.16
CA TYR A 478 19.71 -12.96 8.81
C TYR A 478 19.39 -11.87 7.77
N GLY A 479 18.24 -11.18 7.93
CA GLY A 479 17.76 -10.16 7.02
C GLY A 479 17.00 -10.66 5.80
N LYS A 480 16.95 -11.99 5.55
CA LYS A 480 16.02 -12.57 4.56
C LYS A 480 14.61 -12.64 5.13
N ARG A 481 13.62 -12.30 4.28
CA ARG A 481 12.20 -12.22 4.70
C ARG A 481 11.63 -13.50 5.28
N ASP A 482 12.05 -14.66 4.75
CA ASP A 482 11.44 -15.95 5.06
C ASP A 482 12.11 -16.66 6.24
N ILE A 483 13.20 -16.12 6.80
CA ILE A 483 13.88 -16.66 7.97
C ILE A 483 12.98 -16.74 9.21
N GLU A 484 12.09 -15.76 9.38
CA GLU A 484 11.15 -15.73 10.50
C GLU A 484 10.22 -16.94 10.50
N PHE A 485 9.70 -17.35 9.31
CA PHE A 485 8.83 -18.51 9.19
C PHE A 485 9.55 -19.82 9.52
N LEU A 486 10.83 -19.93 9.16
CA LEU A 486 11.64 -21.10 9.50
C LEU A 486 11.90 -21.16 11.01
N LEU A 487 12.24 -20.04 11.63
CA LEU A 487 12.44 -19.96 13.08
C LEU A 487 11.14 -20.19 13.87
N GLN A 488 9.99 -19.73 13.37
CA GLN A 488 8.68 -20.07 13.94
C GLN A 488 8.40 -21.57 13.86
N LEU A 489 8.71 -22.18 12.72
CA LEU A 489 8.52 -23.61 12.50
C LEU A 489 9.42 -24.45 13.41
N SER A 490 10.62 -23.99 13.76
CA SER A 490 11.52 -24.67 14.69
C SER A 490 10.98 -24.74 16.13
N HIS A 491 9.98 -23.92 16.48
CA HIS A 491 9.30 -23.99 17.77
C HIS A 491 8.03 -24.85 17.75
N TYR A 492 7.54 -25.23 16.55
CA TYR A 492 6.35 -26.05 16.44
C TYR A 492 6.51 -27.42 17.14
N PRO A 493 5.56 -27.96 17.91
CA PRO A 493 4.17 -27.53 18.07
C PRO A 493 3.90 -26.46 19.14
N ASP A 494 4.92 -25.96 19.80
CA ASP A 494 4.78 -24.90 20.78
C ASP A 494 4.56 -23.55 20.09
N GLU A 495 3.69 -22.73 20.67
CA GLU A 495 3.45 -21.38 20.16
C GLU A 495 4.35 -20.37 20.86
N PRO A 496 4.96 -19.41 20.15
CA PRO A 496 5.60 -18.26 20.77
C PRO A 496 4.63 -17.53 21.72
N ALA A 497 5.15 -16.93 22.78
CA ALA A 497 4.29 -16.23 23.73
C ALA A 497 3.59 -15.03 23.05
N ARG A 498 2.26 -14.99 23.14
CA ARG A 498 1.40 -13.99 22.49
C ARG A 498 1.72 -12.55 22.91
N GLY A 499 1.50 -11.61 21.96
CA GLY A 499 1.51 -10.17 22.23
C GLY A 499 2.88 -9.64 22.65
N LYS A 500 3.96 -10.27 22.23
CA LYS A 500 5.32 -9.84 22.49
C LYS A 500 6.04 -9.65 21.17
N ASP A 501 6.73 -8.53 21.06
CA ASP A 501 7.64 -8.28 19.95
C ASP A 501 8.81 -9.26 20.06
N TYR A 502 9.06 -10.02 18.98
CA TYR A 502 10.21 -10.87 18.84
C TYR A 502 11.19 -10.24 17.87
N ASP A 503 12.45 -10.25 18.25
CA ASP A 503 13.56 -9.95 17.35
C ASP A 503 14.25 -11.24 16.91
N ILE A 504 14.78 -11.26 15.70
CA ILE A 504 15.72 -12.27 15.26
C ILE A 504 17.09 -11.87 15.81
N ASP A 505 17.62 -12.68 16.71
CA ASP A 505 18.87 -12.45 17.42
C ASP A 505 19.94 -13.46 17.04
N HIS A 506 21.21 -13.04 17.03
CA HIS A 506 22.36 -13.92 16.89
C HIS A 506 22.69 -14.55 18.24
N ILE A 507 22.66 -15.87 18.36
CA ILE A 507 22.99 -16.57 19.61
C ILE A 507 24.43 -16.24 20.02
N ILE A 508 25.36 -16.33 19.08
CA ILE A 508 26.74 -15.85 19.23
C ILE A 508 26.85 -14.51 18.49
N PRO A 509 27.10 -13.40 19.21
CA PRO A 509 27.15 -12.07 18.61
C PRO A 509 28.20 -11.95 17.50
N LYS A 510 27.89 -11.23 16.44
CA LYS A 510 28.84 -10.96 15.33
C LYS A 510 30.14 -10.29 15.81
N SER A 511 30.06 -9.46 16.84
CA SER A 511 31.20 -8.70 17.37
C SER A 511 32.31 -9.55 17.96
N VAL A 512 32.01 -10.82 18.35
CA VAL A 512 32.99 -11.76 18.93
C VAL A 512 33.50 -12.78 17.95
N LEU A 513 32.96 -12.82 16.72
CA LEU A 513 33.32 -13.79 15.70
C LEU A 513 34.44 -13.26 14.78
N PRO A 514 35.26 -14.15 14.19
CA PRO A 514 36.19 -13.80 13.11
C PRO A 514 35.44 -13.24 11.90
N GLU A 515 36.08 -12.36 11.12
CA GLU A 515 35.50 -11.77 9.88
C GLU A 515 35.08 -12.82 8.84
N GLU A 516 35.73 -13.97 8.82
CA GLU A 516 35.44 -15.05 7.88
C GLU A 516 34.25 -15.92 8.33
N ALA A 517 33.76 -15.81 9.57
CA ALA A 517 32.66 -16.61 10.08
C ALA A 517 31.31 -16.12 9.55
N ASP A 518 30.51 -17.02 8.98
CA ASP A 518 29.15 -16.71 8.54
C ASP A 518 28.18 -16.66 9.73
N ALA A 519 28.17 -15.52 10.43
CA ALA A 519 27.32 -15.32 11.60
C ALA A 519 25.82 -15.34 11.27
N ASP A 520 25.45 -15.16 10.00
CA ASP A 520 24.06 -15.01 9.55
C ASP A 520 23.35 -16.32 9.25
N ARG A 521 24.02 -17.46 9.36
CA ARG A 521 23.46 -18.79 9.19
C ARG A 521 22.34 -19.10 10.20
N VAL A 522 21.36 -19.88 9.75
CA VAL A 522 20.18 -20.30 10.55
C VAL A 522 20.59 -20.86 11.93
N GLY A 523 21.64 -21.68 11.96
CA GLY A 523 22.14 -22.28 13.19
C GLY A 523 22.62 -21.27 14.24
N ASN A 524 22.87 -20.03 13.88
CA ASN A 524 23.23 -18.97 14.84
C ASN A 524 22.04 -18.02 15.15
N LEU A 525 20.84 -18.25 14.58
CA LEU A 525 19.70 -17.34 14.74
C LEU A 525 18.63 -17.91 15.67
N GLN A 526 17.98 -17.05 16.44
CA GLN A 526 16.87 -17.39 17.32
C GLN A 526 15.82 -16.28 17.35
N LEU A 527 14.61 -16.63 17.78
CA LEU A 527 13.56 -15.65 18.10
C LEU A 527 13.65 -15.31 19.59
N LEU A 528 13.96 -14.06 19.90
CA LEU A 528 13.97 -13.55 21.27
C LEU A 528 12.93 -12.43 21.42
N ILE A 529 12.31 -12.36 22.60
CA ILE A 529 11.49 -11.21 22.97
C ILE A 529 12.39 -9.97 23.03
N ASP A 530 11.98 -8.86 22.38
CA ASP A 530 12.73 -7.58 22.29
C ASP A 530 13.39 -7.18 23.61
N LYS A 531 12.67 -7.27 24.71
CA LYS A 531 13.23 -6.96 26.05
C LYS A 531 14.39 -7.88 26.46
N THR A 532 14.30 -9.15 26.10
CA THR A 532 15.36 -10.15 26.42
C THR A 532 16.57 -9.92 25.53
N ASN A 533 16.33 -9.57 24.25
CA ASN A 533 17.38 -9.23 23.32
C ASN A 533 18.16 -7.98 23.76
N LYS A 534 17.48 -6.93 24.17
CA LYS A 534 18.11 -5.72 24.73
C LYS A 534 18.90 -5.97 26.02
N MET A 535 18.50 -6.97 26.82
CA MET A 535 19.24 -7.36 28.03
C MET A 535 20.47 -8.21 27.71
N LYS A 536 20.43 -9.00 26.61
CA LYS A 536 21.57 -9.81 26.16
C LYS A 536 22.73 -8.94 25.69
N SER A 537 22.42 -7.91 24.87
CA SER A 537 23.42 -7.00 24.28
C SER A 537 24.64 -7.78 23.72
N ASP A 538 25.84 -7.41 24.15
CA ASP A 538 27.11 -8.05 23.76
C ASP A 538 27.68 -8.97 24.83
N ASP A 539 26.80 -9.60 25.67
CA ASP A 539 27.24 -10.54 26.67
C ASP A 539 28.05 -11.70 26.03
N ASP A 540 29.10 -12.12 26.72
CA ASP A 540 29.87 -13.29 26.31
C ASP A 540 28.96 -14.54 26.20
N PHE A 541 29.15 -15.33 25.15
CA PHE A 541 28.31 -16.48 24.85
C PHE A 541 28.30 -17.50 26.04
N GLU A 542 29.44 -17.69 26.70
CA GLU A 542 29.55 -18.62 27.82
C GLU A 542 28.75 -18.10 29.03
N ASP A 543 28.88 -16.82 29.36
CA ASP A 543 28.13 -16.17 30.45
C ASP A 543 26.62 -16.17 30.16
N TRP A 544 26.23 -15.87 28.92
CA TRP A 544 24.85 -15.95 28.50
C TRP A 544 24.26 -17.34 28.64
N MET A 545 24.98 -18.39 28.16
CA MET A 545 24.53 -19.77 28.24
C MET A 545 24.47 -20.27 29.69
N ASN A 546 25.37 -19.82 30.58
CA ASN A 546 25.35 -20.15 32.01
C ASN A 546 24.10 -19.61 32.70
N SER A 547 23.57 -18.50 32.23
CA SER A 547 22.38 -17.85 32.79
C SER A 547 21.07 -18.50 32.30
N ARG A 548 21.09 -19.40 31.31
CA ARG A 548 19.91 -20.01 30.69
C ARG A 548 19.52 -21.33 31.35
N THR A 549 18.19 -21.51 31.44
CA THR A 549 17.59 -22.75 31.94
C THR A 549 17.72 -23.89 30.92
N ASP A 550 17.57 -25.13 31.37
CA ASP A 550 17.54 -26.28 30.47
C ASP A 550 16.34 -26.23 29.53
N ASP A 551 15.20 -25.71 30.00
CA ASP A 551 14.00 -25.45 29.19
C ASP A 551 14.31 -24.47 28.03
N TYR A 552 15.02 -23.35 28.30
CA TYR A 552 15.48 -22.45 27.26
C TYR A 552 16.35 -23.14 26.22
N LYS A 553 17.33 -23.96 26.68
CA LYS A 553 18.27 -24.67 25.80
C LYS A 553 17.53 -25.67 24.90
N GLN A 554 16.55 -26.38 25.46
CA GLN A 554 15.70 -27.29 24.70
C GLN A 554 14.84 -26.55 23.68
N THR A 555 14.16 -25.49 24.09
CA THR A 555 13.26 -24.69 23.21
C THR A 555 14.03 -24.06 22.04
N HIS A 556 15.27 -23.66 22.26
CA HIS A 556 16.11 -23.03 21.24
C HIS A 556 17.08 -24.00 20.56
N HIS A 557 16.93 -25.32 20.76
CA HIS A 557 17.75 -26.36 20.14
C HIS A 557 19.26 -26.17 20.38
N ILE A 558 19.65 -25.77 21.58
CA ILE A 558 21.07 -25.61 21.93
C ILE A 558 21.73 -26.98 22.10
N PRO A 559 22.79 -27.30 21.33
CA PRO A 559 23.47 -28.60 21.44
C PRO A 559 24.10 -28.83 22.82
N GLU A 560 24.13 -30.08 23.25
CA GLU A 560 24.90 -30.43 24.43
C GLU A 560 26.39 -30.14 24.22
N GLY A 561 27.07 -29.60 25.22
CA GLY A 561 28.49 -29.21 25.08
C GLY A 561 28.73 -27.98 24.22
N ALA A 562 27.70 -27.16 23.95
CA ALA A 562 27.78 -25.96 23.09
C ALA A 562 28.94 -25.00 23.43
N LYS A 563 29.41 -25.01 24.70
CA LYS A 563 30.49 -24.12 25.17
C LYS A 563 31.88 -24.57 24.74
N GLU A 564 32.04 -25.85 24.49
CA GLU A 564 33.29 -26.46 24.06
C GLU A 564 33.41 -26.53 22.52
N MET A 565 32.35 -26.20 21.80
CA MET A 565 32.29 -26.24 20.33
C MET A 565 32.94 -25.02 19.71
N THR A 566 33.55 -25.19 18.57
CA THR A 566 33.84 -24.07 17.65
C THR A 566 32.54 -23.51 17.11
N PHE A 567 32.60 -22.30 16.55
CA PHE A 567 31.41 -21.66 15.94
C PHE A 567 30.75 -22.55 14.89
N GLU A 568 31.55 -23.10 13.98
CA GLU A 568 31.06 -23.98 12.91
C GLU A 568 30.42 -25.25 13.45
N GLU A 569 31.07 -25.91 14.42
CA GLU A 569 30.51 -27.09 15.07
C GLU A 569 29.20 -26.80 15.80
N PHE A 570 29.07 -25.62 16.43
CA PHE A 570 27.85 -25.19 17.08
C PHE A 570 26.72 -24.97 16.07
N VAL A 571 27.00 -24.23 14.99
CA VAL A 571 26.01 -23.92 13.95
C VAL A 571 25.53 -25.18 13.26
N ASP A 572 26.46 -26.06 12.83
CA ASP A 572 26.11 -27.31 12.14
C ASP A 572 25.30 -28.25 13.05
N SER A 573 25.69 -28.38 14.30
CA SER A 573 24.98 -29.23 15.28
C SER A 573 23.57 -28.70 15.56
N ARG A 574 23.43 -27.39 15.65
CA ARG A 574 22.11 -26.77 15.91
C ARG A 574 21.19 -26.84 14.69
N GLU A 575 21.71 -26.63 13.47
CA GLU A 575 20.94 -26.81 12.23
C GLU A 575 20.43 -28.25 12.12
N GLN A 576 21.23 -29.23 12.48
CA GLN A 576 20.83 -30.64 12.54
C GLN A 576 19.68 -30.87 13.55
N LEU A 577 19.78 -30.31 14.76
CA LEU A 577 18.72 -30.42 15.78
C LEU A 577 17.41 -29.75 15.33
N ILE A 578 17.49 -28.58 14.70
CA ILE A 578 16.31 -27.89 14.14
C ILE A 578 15.68 -28.75 13.05
N MET A 579 16.49 -29.33 12.15
CA MET A 579 16.01 -30.19 11.08
C MET A 579 15.30 -31.43 11.63
N GLU A 580 15.91 -32.15 12.56
CA GLU A 580 15.32 -33.30 13.20
C GLU A 580 14.01 -32.96 13.90
N HIS A 581 13.98 -31.84 14.63
CA HIS A 581 12.78 -31.38 15.31
C HIS A 581 11.63 -31.09 14.34
N ILE A 582 11.89 -30.39 13.23
CA ILE A 582 10.87 -30.09 12.22
C ILE A 582 10.33 -31.38 11.59
N LEU A 583 11.22 -32.32 11.23
CA LEU A 583 10.82 -33.59 10.60
C LEU A 583 10.00 -34.48 11.53
N GLU A 584 10.34 -34.51 12.83
CA GLU A 584 9.65 -35.34 13.82
C GLU A 584 8.29 -34.78 14.25
N ASN A 585 8.13 -33.43 14.24
CA ASN A 585 6.96 -32.77 14.79
C ASN A 585 5.95 -32.27 13.72
N GLN A 586 6.23 -32.45 12.43
CA GLN A 586 5.25 -32.09 11.40
C GLN A 586 3.96 -32.92 11.56
N PRO A 587 2.76 -32.33 11.33
CA PRO A 587 1.46 -32.90 11.69
C PRO A 587 0.92 -33.93 10.68
N PHE A 588 1.76 -34.82 10.12
CA PHE A 588 1.40 -35.80 9.09
C PHE A 588 1.79 -37.22 9.45
#